data_c12510dbfef28e7d489ff057529511bb
#
_entry.id   c12510dbfef28e7d489ff057529511bb
#
_cell.length_a   1.000
_cell.length_b   1.000
_cell.length_c   1.000
_cell.angle_alpha   90.00
_cell.angle_beta   90.00
_cell.angle_gamma   90.00
#
_symmetry.space_group_name_H-M   'P 1'
#
loop_
_entity.id
_entity.type
_entity.pdbx_description
1 polymer ?
#
loop_
_entity_poly.entity_id
_entity_poly.type
_entity_poly.pdbx_seq_one_letter_code
_entity_poly.pdbx_strand_id
1 'polypeptide(L)'
;MTFGYGRAEVVAAMINYITLMVISIYLFAEGVARFWNPPEIEGWIVIIIAGIALAVDLVTAALTYSMSKNSLNIRAAFLHNLADAGTSVAMIFGGAVILIYDWRLIDPILTVAISLYILWHAFVEIRPVIRILMLGAPDGTRAGEVAAAMGEVEGVEDVHHVHLWQIDEHRSSVEAHVVVTGEARVVLAQVKGLLKERFSITHSTLEVEAPGQGCVPGSEAS
;
A
#
# COMPACT_ATOMS: atom_id res chain seq x y z
N MET A 1 7.77 11.45 19.33
CA MET A 1 6.66 10.66 18.75
C MET A 1 6.40 9.43 19.61
N THR A 2 5.21 9.28 20.18
CA THR A 2 4.89 8.24 21.15
C THR A 2 4.95 6.82 20.55
N PHE A 3 4.55 6.67 19.29
CA PHE A 3 4.64 5.41 18.53
C PHE A 3 5.86 5.32 17.62
N GLY A 4 6.83 6.23 17.73
CA GLY A 4 8.00 6.32 16.86
C GLY A 4 7.68 7.00 15.52
N TYR A 5 8.57 6.78 14.54
CA TYR A 5 8.48 7.41 13.20
C TYR A 5 7.95 6.47 12.11
N GLY A 6 7.34 5.34 12.46
CA GLY A 6 6.83 4.38 11.46
C GLY A 6 5.88 5.01 10.43
N ARG A 7 5.06 6.00 10.84
CA ARG A 7 4.21 6.76 9.90
C ARG A 7 4.97 7.70 8.97
N ALA A 8 6.24 8.03 9.26
CA ALA A 8 7.01 8.88 8.34
C ALA A 8 7.25 8.19 6.99
N GLU A 9 7.41 6.87 6.99
CA GLU A 9 7.50 6.06 5.75
C GLU A 9 6.20 6.12 4.96
N VAL A 10 5.06 6.03 5.65
CA VAL A 10 3.73 6.12 5.04
C VAL A 10 3.49 7.51 4.42
N VAL A 11 3.92 8.59 5.13
CA VAL A 11 3.84 9.97 4.60
C VAL A 11 4.76 10.13 3.39
N ALA A 12 5.98 9.59 3.44
CA ALA A 12 6.91 9.62 2.31
C ALA A 12 6.34 8.88 1.09
N ALA A 13 5.72 7.71 1.28
CA ALA A 13 5.03 6.98 0.23
C ALA A 13 3.87 7.80 -0.36
N MET A 14 3.06 8.47 0.47
CA MET A 14 1.99 9.35 0.00
C MET A 14 2.53 10.48 -0.88
N ILE A 15 3.59 11.17 -0.44
CA ILE A 15 4.21 12.24 -1.22
C ILE A 15 4.72 11.71 -2.55
N ASN A 16 5.36 10.53 -2.56
CA ASN A 16 5.85 9.89 -3.78
C ASN A 16 4.71 9.59 -4.77
N TYR A 17 3.61 8.97 -4.32
CA TYR A 17 2.47 8.68 -5.20
C TYR A 17 1.79 9.95 -5.71
N ILE A 18 1.64 11.00 -4.89
CA ILE A 18 1.11 12.29 -5.35
C ILE A 18 2.03 12.89 -6.42
N THR A 19 3.34 12.84 -6.22
CA THR A 19 4.33 13.33 -7.20
C THR A 19 4.23 12.56 -8.51
N LEU A 20 4.13 11.22 -8.45
CA LEU A 20 3.92 10.38 -9.64
C LEU A 20 2.63 10.71 -10.37
N MET A 21 1.52 10.97 -9.65
CA MET A 21 0.26 11.39 -10.27
C MET A 21 0.41 12.72 -11.00
N VAL A 22 1.02 13.73 -10.36
CA VAL A 22 1.23 15.05 -10.97
C VAL A 22 2.08 14.94 -12.23
N ILE A 23 3.20 14.20 -12.16
CA ILE A 23 4.08 13.98 -13.32
C ILE A 23 3.33 13.24 -14.43
N SER A 24 2.56 12.21 -14.09
CA SER A 24 1.80 11.43 -15.08
C SER A 24 0.72 12.24 -15.77
N ILE A 25 0.01 13.11 -15.04
CA ILE A 25 -0.97 14.03 -15.63
C ILE A 25 -0.28 15.02 -16.57
N TYR A 26 0.88 15.56 -16.18
CA TYR A 26 1.67 16.43 -17.05
C TYR A 26 2.12 15.72 -18.33
N LEU A 27 2.70 14.51 -18.19
CA LEU A 27 3.14 13.70 -19.35
C LEU A 27 1.97 13.31 -20.26
N PHE A 28 0.82 13.00 -19.67
CA PHE A 28 -0.39 12.74 -20.45
C PHE A 28 -0.81 13.95 -21.30
N ALA A 29 -0.89 15.13 -20.69
CA ALA A 29 -1.24 16.36 -21.39
C ALA A 29 -0.22 16.70 -22.50
N GLU A 30 1.07 16.56 -22.21
CA GLU A 30 2.17 16.75 -23.16
C GLU A 30 2.09 15.73 -24.31
N GLY A 31 1.88 14.44 -23.99
CA GLY A 31 1.70 13.37 -24.99
C GLY A 31 0.53 13.64 -25.92
N VAL A 32 -0.61 14.11 -25.37
CA VAL A 32 -1.77 14.50 -26.17
C VAL A 32 -1.44 15.72 -27.06
N ALA A 33 -0.74 16.72 -26.55
CA ALA A 33 -0.37 17.90 -27.35
C ALA A 33 0.56 17.54 -28.53
N ARG A 34 1.45 16.56 -28.36
CA ARG A 34 2.38 16.08 -29.40
C ARG A 34 1.70 15.39 -30.60
N PHE A 35 0.42 15.00 -30.49
CA PHE A 35 -0.31 14.49 -31.66
C PHE A 35 -0.50 15.55 -32.75
N TRP A 36 -0.60 16.82 -32.40
CA TRP A 36 -0.77 17.91 -33.36
C TRP A 36 0.56 18.44 -33.89
N ASN A 37 1.63 18.38 -33.06
CA ASN A 37 2.95 18.83 -33.41
C ASN A 37 3.98 17.81 -32.89
N PRO A 38 4.14 16.66 -33.58
CA PRO A 38 5.09 15.65 -33.15
C PRO A 38 6.54 16.20 -33.23
N PRO A 39 7.30 16.16 -32.10
CA PRO A 39 8.68 16.63 -32.11
C PRO A 39 9.57 15.75 -32.97
N GLU A 40 10.67 16.34 -33.46
CA GLU A 40 11.74 15.55 -34.08
C GLU A 40 12.49 14.79 -32.98
N ILE A 41 12.32 13.47 -32.96
CA ILE A 41 12.96 12.60 -31.98
C ILE A 41 13.94 11.69 -32.71
N GLU A 42 15.17 11.68 -32.23
CA GLU A 42 16.19 10.75 -32.70
C GLU A 42 15.96 9.38 -32.06
N GLY A 43 15.33 8.45 -32.75
CA GLY A 43 14.95 7.13 -32.26
C GLY A 43 16.11 6.34 -31.65
N TRP A 44 17.36 6.54 -32.11
CA TRP A 44 18.55 5.88 -31.55
C TRP A 44 18.84 6.33 -30.12
N ILE A 45 18.58 7.61 -29.75
CA ILE A 45 18.73 8.13 -28.39
C ILE A 45 17.69 7.46 -27.48
N VAL A 46 16.45 7.34 -27.94
CA VAL A 46 15.38 6.65 -27.20
C VAL A 46 15.79 5.20 -26.89
N ILE A 47 16.31 4.49 -27.90
CA ILE A 47 16.74 3.09 -27.73
C ILE A 47 17.88 2.98 -26.71
N ILE A 48 18.88 3.86 -26.75
CA ILE A 48 20.01 3.80 -25.82
C ILE A 48 19.54 4.07 -24.38
N ILE A 49 18.75 5.14 -24.18
CA ILE A 49 18.28 5.50 -22.83
C ILE A 49 17.37 4.41 -22.27
N ALA A 50 16.42 3.93 -23.06
CA ALA A 50 15.54 2.83 -22.65
C ALA A 50 16.31 1.51 -22.46
N GLY A 51 17.36 1.26 -23.23
CA GLY A 51 18.24 0.11 -23.06
C GLY A 51 19.02 0.14 -21.74
N ILE A 52 19.50 1.31 -21.33
CA ILE A 52 20.15 1.50 -20.03
C ILE A 52 19.14 1.29 -18.90
N ALA A 53 17.95 1.87 -18.99
CA ALA A 53 16.87 1.69 -18.02
C ALA A 53 16.52 0.20 -17.89
N LEU A 54 16.26 -0.49 -18.99
CA LEU A 54 15.99 -1.93 -19.02
C LEU A 54 17.09 -2.75 -18.33
N ALA A 55 18.37 -2.40 -18.60
CA ALA A 55 19.48 -3.11 -17.97
C ALA A 55 19.47 -2.93 -16.43
N VAL A 56 19.20 -1.72 -15.96
CA VAL A 56 19.09 -1.42 -14.51
C VAL A 56 17.92 -2.19 -13.89
N ASP A 57 16.75 -2.16 -14.53
CA ASP A 57 15.54 -2.85 -14.03
C ASP A 57 15.75 -4.36 -13.98
N LEU A 58 16.37 -4.96 -15.01
CA LEU A 58 16.69 -6.38 -15.03
C LEU A 58 17.71 -6.80 -13.97
N VAL A 59 18.76 -5.97 -13.76
CA VAL A 59 19.75 -6.23 -12.70
C VAL A 59 19.07 -6.17 -11.33
N THR A 60 18.25 -5.15 -11.07
CA THR A 60 17.52 -5.00 -9.81
C THR A 60 16.53 -6.15 -9.60
N ALA A 61 15.79 -6.53 -10.63
CA ALA A 61 14.90 -7.69 -10.59
C ALA A 61 15.67 -8.99 -10.29
N ALA A 62 16.82 -9.21 -10.93
CA ALA A 62 17.64 -10.40 -10.71
C ALA A 62 18.18 -10.45 -9.26
N LEU A 63 18.63 -9.33 -8.71
CA LEU A 63 19.11 -9.24 -7.32
C LEU A 63 18.00 -9.50 -6.30
N THR A 64 16.79 -9.04 -6.56
CA THR A 64 15.64 -9.20 -5.66
C THR A 64 14.92 -10.55 -5.84
N TYR A 65 15.12 -11.25 -6.95
CA TYR A 65 14.40 -12.49 -7.28
C TYR A 65 14.51 -13.58 -6.22
N SER A 66 15.71 -13.86 -5.72
CA SER A 66 15.91 -14.91 -4.71
C SER A 66 15.22 -14.57 -3.38
N MET A 67 15.19 -13.30 -3.02
CA MET A 67 14.61 -12.79 -1.78
C MET A 67 13.08 -12.64 -1.89
N SER A 68 12.56 -12.45 -3.11
CA SER A 68 11.12 -12.29 -3.37
C SER A 68 10.30 -13.54 -3.05
N LYS A 69 10.96 -14.71 -2.97
CA LYS A 69 10.30 -15.97 -2.61
C LYS A 69 9.91 -16.06 -1.14
N ASN A 70 10.58 -15.29 -0.27
CA ASN A 70 10.44 -15.39 1.18
C ASN A 70 9.83 -14.14 1.84
N SER A 71 9.56 -13.09 1.06
CA SER A 71 9.02 -11.83 1.58
C SER A 71 8.04 -11.22 0.57
N LEU A 72 6.83 -10.92 1.04
CA LEU A 72 5.79 -10.27 0.22
C LEU A 72 6.23 -8.87 -0.25
N ASN A 73 6.92 -8.11 0.62
CA ASN A 73 7.41 -6.78 0.31
C ASN A 73 8.46 -6.81 -0.82
N ILE A 74 9.43 -7.75 -0.73
CA ILE A 74 10.45 -7.92 -1.77
C ILE A 74 9.81 -8.44 -3.07
N ARG A 75 8.78 -9.28 -2.98
CA ARG A 75 8.01 -9.73 -4.14
C ARG A 75 7.31 -8.57 -4.84
N ALA A 76 6.74 -7.62 -4.09
CA ALA A 76 6.14 -6.41 -4.66
C ALA A 76 7.18 -5.56 -5.40
N ALA A 77 8.36 -5.33 -4.80
CA ALA A 77 9.47 -4.62 -5.43
C ALA A 77 9.98 -5.34 -6.70
N PHE A 78 10.09 -6.67 -6.69
CA PHE A 78 10.45 -7.46 -7.87
C PHE A 78 9.43 -7.28 -9.00
N LEU A 79 8.13 -7.36 -8.70
CA LEU A 79 7.07 -7.18 -9.70
C LEU A 79 7.04 -5.76 -10.26
N HIS A 80 7.32 -4.75 -9.43
CA HIS A 80 7.45 -3.37 -9.87
C HIS A 80 8.59 -3.20 -10.88
N ASN A 81 9.80 -3.68 -10.55
CA ASN A 81 10.94 -3.65 -11.47
C ASN A 81 10.68 -4.41 -12.78
N LEU A 82 9.90 -5.50 -12.72
CA LEU A 82 9.53 -6.24 -13.92
C LEU A 82 8.55 -5.45 -14.81
N ALA A 83 7.62 -4.70 -14.20
CA ALA A 83 6.71 -3.81 -14.92
C ALA A 83 7.47 -2.63 -15.58
N ASP A 84 8.45 -2.05 -14.88
CA ASP A 84 9.31 -0.99 -15.41
C ASP A 84 10.18 -1.50 -16.57
N ALA A 85 10.73 -2.72 -16.47
CA ALA A 85 11.41 -3.39 -17.57
C ALA A 85 10.49 -3.56 -18.80
N GLY A 86 9.21 -3.92 -18.60
CA GLY A 86 8.22 -3.98 -19.67
C GLY A 86 7.99 -2.64 -20.36
N THR A 87 7.94 -1.55 -19.59
CA THR A 87 7.85 -0.18 -20.10
C THR A 87 9.09 0.20 -20.93
N SER A 88 10.28 -0.14 -20.42
CA SER A 88 11.55 0.09 -21.13
C SER A 88 11.59 -0.67 -22.48
N VAL A 89 11.09 -1.91 -22.54
CA VAL A 89 10.95 -2.68 -23.80
C VAL A 89 10.00 -1.98 -24.77
N ALA A 90 8.86 -1.47 -24.31
CA ALA A 90 7.92 -0.72 -25.15
C ALA A 90 8.56 0.55 -25.74
N MET A 91 9.38 1.26 -24.94
CA MET A 91 10.14 2.44 -25.40
C MET A 91 11.20 2.07 -26.45
N ILE A 92 11.94 0.96 -26.28
CA ILE A 92 12.90 0.46 -27.29
C ILE A 92 12.17 0.15 -28.59
N PHE A 93 11.01 -0.53 -28.51
CA PHE A 93 10.19 -0.81 -29.69
C PHE A 93 9.74 0.48 -30.38
N GLY A 94 9.29 1.49 -29.62
CA GLY A 94 8.91 2.81 -30.17
C GLY A 94 10.08 3.50 -30.86
N GLY A 95 11.26 3.52 -30.25
CA GLY A 95 12.48 4.06 -30.85
C GLY A 95 12.88 3.35 -32.17
N ALA A 96 12.74 2.02 -32.21
CA ALA A 96 12.99 1.23 -33.40
C ALA A 96 11.99 1.55 -34.53
N VAL A 97 10.71 1.72 -34.21
CA VAL A 97 9.69 2.12 -35.19
C VAL A 97 10.00 3.51 -35.79
N ILE A 98 10.43 4.46 -34.95
CA ILE A 98 10.85 5.79 -35.42
C ILE A 98 12.05 5.67 -36.41
N LEU A 99 13.06 4.85 -36.03
CA LEU A 99 14.25 4.68 -36.88
C LEU A 99 13.96 4.04 -38.24
N ILE A 100 13.06 3.03 -38.26
CA ILE A 100 12.84 2.22 -39.46
C ILE A 100 11.80 2.88 -40.39
N TYR A 101 10.74 3.44 -39.78
CA TYR A 101 9.55 3.90 -40.51
C TYR A 101 9.34 5.41 -40.48
N ASP A 102 10.19 6.17 -39.74
CA ASP A 102 9.99 7.61 -39.45
C ASP A 102 8.57 7.92 -38.95
N TRP A 103 7.96 6.94 -38.26
CA TRP A 103 6.60 7.08 -37.72
C TRP A 103 6.64 7.77 -36.35
N ARG A 104 6.71 9.08 -36.37
CA ARG A 104 6.88 9.96 -35.20
C ARG A 104 5.68 9.93 -34.24
N LEU A 105 4.49 9.50 -34.72
CA LEU A 105 3.30 9.38 -33.86
C LEU A 105 3.40 8.27 -32.82
N ILE A 106 4.34 7.34 -32.93
CA ILE A 106 4.54 6.28 -31.94
C ILE A 106 4.96 6.84 -30.57
N ASP A 107 5.74 7.93 -30.54
CA ASP A 107 6.17 8.58 -29.31
C ASP A 107 5.00 9.13 -28.49
N PRO A 108 4.10 9.99 -29.02
CA PRO A 108 2.94 10.43 -28.27
C PRO A 108 1.99 9.29 -27.87
N ILE A 109 1.85 8.25 -28.69
CA ILE A 109 1.04 7.08 -28.36
C ILE A 109 1.61 6.38 -27.12
N LEU A 110 2.91 6.09 -27.11
CA LEU A 110 3.58 5.45 -25.98
C LEU A 110 3.57 6.36 -24.75
N THR A 111 3.83 7.65 -24.90
CA THR A 111 3.80 8.61 -23.79
C THR A 111 2.42 8.64 -23.11
N VAL A 112 1.34 8.69 -23.89
CA VAL A 112 -0.03 8.64 -23.35
C VAL A 112 -0.31 7.29 -22.69
N ALA A 113 0.04 6.18 -23.31
CA ALA A 113 -0.21 4.85 -22.76
C ALA A 113 0.55 4.63 -21.46
N ILE A 114 1.83 4.99 -21.40
CA ILE A 114 2.67 4.86 -20.21
C ILE A 114 2.19 5.79 -19.09
N SER A 115 1.87 7.04 -19.39
CA SER A 115 1.37 7.99 -18.39
C SER A 115 0.04 7.55 -17.78
N LEU A 116 -0.87 6.99 -18.56
CA LEU A 116 -2.12 6.41 -18.05
C LEU A 116 -1.86 5.19 -17.19
N TYR A 117 -0.92 4.33 -17.57
CA TYR A 117 -0.52 3.17 -16.77
C TYR A 117 0.03 3.58 -15.41
N ILE A 118 0.99 4.55 -15.38
CA ILE A 118 1.58 5.04 -14.14
C ILE A 118 0.52 5.73 -13.27
N LEU A 119 -0.36 6.54 -13.87
CA LEU A 119 -1.43 7.22 -13.16
C LEU A 119 -2.40 6.22 -12.50
N TRP A 120 -2.81 5.19 -13.23
CA TRP A 120 -3.68 4.14 -12.71
C TRP A 120 -3.01 3.37 -11.57
N HIS A 121 -1.73 2.99 -11.73
CA HIS A 121 -0.96 2.29 -10.72
C HIS A 121 -0.82 3.13 -9.45
N ALA A 122 -0.40 4.40 -9.56
CA ALA A 122 -0.28 5.31 -8.43
C ALA A 122 -1.61 5.51 -7.70
N PHE A 123 -2.73 5.57 -8.44
CA PHE A 123 -4.08 5.70 -7.86
C PHE A 123 -4.53 4.45 -7.08
N VAL A 124 -4.10 3.27 -7.49
CA VAL A 124 -4.37 2.02 -6.77
C VAL A 124 -3.53 1.93 -5.51
N GLU A 125 -2.23 2.18 -5.65
CA GLU A 125 -1.25 2.03 -4.57
C GLU A 125 -1.35 3.10 -3.46
N ILE A 126 -1.93 4.26 -3.73
CA ILE A 126 -2.12 5.31 -2.70
C ILE A 126 -3.23 4.94 -1.70
N ARG A 127 -4.16 4.06 -2.06
CA ARG A 127 -5.31 3.72 -1.18
C ARG A 127 -4.92 3.09 0.15
N PRO A 128 -4.02 2.08 0.22
CA PRO A 128 -3.52 1.54 1.48
C PRO A 128 -2.83 2.60 2.34
N VAL A 129 -2.06 3.50 1.69
CA VAL A 129 -1.37 4.59 2.38
C VAL A 129 -2.35 5.54 3.05
N ILE A 130 -3.40 5.96 2.33
CA ILE A 130 -4.47 6.81 2.89
C ILE A 130 -5.17 6.08 4.04
N ARG A 131 -5.45 4.79 3.91
CA ARG A 131 -6.10 3.98 4.96
C ARG A 131 -5.30 4.01 6.25
N ILE A 132 -3.97 3.80 6.20
CA ILE A 132 -3.10 3.85 7.38
C ILE A 132 -3.12 5.23 8.02
N LEU A 133 -3.05 6.30 7.21
CA LEU A 133 -3.09 7.68 7.71
C LEU A 133 -4.42 8.03 8.36
N MET A 134 -5.52 7.49 7.84
CA MET A 134 -6.88 7.68 8.36
C MET A 134 -7.25 6.71 9.48
N LEU A 135 -6.27 6.01 10.08
CA LEU A 135 -6.50 5.03 11.15
C LEU A 135 -7.41 3.87 10.74
N GLY A 136 -7.34 3.46 9.49
CA GLY A 136 -8.10 2.31 9.00
C GLY A 136 -7.56 0.98 9.52
N ALA A 137 -8.43 -0.03 9.55
CA ALA A 137 -8.07 -1.40 9.89
C ALA A 137 -7.12 -2.03 8.84
N PRO A 138 -6.29 -3.00 9.24
CA PRO A 138 -5.47 -3.77 8.31
C PRO A 138 -6.30 -4.45 7.22
N ASP A 139 -5.73 -4.61 6.03
CA ASP A 139 -6.39 -5.36 4.97
C ASP A 139 -6.68 -6.80 5.40
N GLY A 140 -7.89 -7.26 5.13
CA GLY A 140 -8.32 -8.62 5.46
C GLY A 140 -8.70 -8.85 6.92
N THR A 141 -8.58 -7.84 7.81
CA THR A 141 -8.99 -7.97 9.21
C THR A 141 -10.13 -7.01 9.52
N ARG A 142 -11.24 -7.54 10.03
CA ARG A 142 -12.41 -6.75 10.41
C ARG A 142 -12.49 -6.63 11.93
N ALA A 143 -12.85 -5.45 12.44
CA ALA A 143 -13.04 -5.23 13.88
C ALA A 143 -14.03 -6.24 14.50
N GLY A 144 -15.11 -6.57 13.77
CA GLY A 144 -16.08 -7.59 14.22
C GLY A 144 -15.51 -9.00 14.33
N GLU A 145 -14.55 -9.39 13.49
CA GLU A 145 -13.87 -10.70 13.59
C GLU A 145 -12.93 -10.74 14.80
N VAL A 146 -12.27 -9.62 15.09
CA VAL A 146 -11.43 -9.48 16.28
C VAL A 146 -12.30 -9.51 17.55
N ALA A 147 -13.42 -8.78 17.57
CA ALA A 147 -14.37 -8.78 18.67
C ALA A 147 -14.93 -10.19 18.94
N ALA A 148 -15.38 -10.89 17.90
CA ALA A 148 -15.89 -12.24 18.00
C ALA A 148 -14.85 -13.21 18.61
N ALA A 149 -13.60 -13.12 18.12
CA ALA A 149 -12.52 -13.96 18.63
C ALA A 149 -12.17 -13.64 20.10
N MET A 150 -12.21 -12.37 20.50
CA MET A 150 -12.01 -11.99 21.90
C MET A 150 -13.14 -12.53 22.78
N GLY A 151 -14.38 -12.56 22.30
CA GLY A 151 -15.53 -13.11 22.98
C GLY A 151 -15.49 -14.65 23.17
N GLU A 152 -14.66 -15.38 22.40
CA GLU A 152 -14.44 -16.83 22.56
C GLU A 152 -13.57 -17.16 23.80
N VAL A 153 -12.90 -16.15 24.40
CA VAL A 153 -12.00 -16.36 25.55
C VAL A 153 -12.81 -16.62 26.83
N GLU A 154 -12.47 -17.68 27.56
CA GLU A 154 -13.13 -18.03 28.81
C GLU A 154 -13.05 -16.87 29.83
N GLY A 155 -14.20 -16.48 30.39
CA GLY A 155 -14.32 -15.35 31.31
C GLY A 155 -14.59 -14.00 30.64
N VAL A 156 -14.71 -13.95 29.31
CA VAL A 156 -15.25 -12.79 28.57
C VAL A 156 -16.75 -13.00 28.39
N GLU A 157 -17.57 -12.06 28.85
CA GLU A 157 -19.03 -12.07 28.69
C GLU A 157 -19.47 -11.31 27.48
N ASP A 158 -18.84 -10.14 27.19
CA ASP A 158 -19.12 -9.29 26.04
C ASP A 158 -17.91 -8.51 25.62
N VAL A 159 -17.86 -8.16 24.33
CA VAL A 159 -16.84 -7.28 23.74
C VAL A 159 -17.52 -6.25 22.83
N HIS A 160 -17.37 -4.98 23.15
CA HIS A 160 -17.98 -3.89 22.40
C HIS A 160 -17.04 -2.70 22.30
N HIS A 161 -17.45 -1.65 21.58
CA HIS A 161 -16.68 -0.42 21.34
C HIS A 161 -15.28 -0.73 20.77
N VAL A 162 -15.23 -1.60 19.74
CA VAL A 162 -13.98 -2.11 19.18
C VAL A 162 -13.49 -1.20 18.06
N HIS A 163 -12.36 -0.55 18.29
CA HIS A 163 -11.62 0.21 17.28
C HIS A 163 -10.34 -0.52 16.93
N LEU A 164 -10.18 -0.83 15.64
CA LEU A 164 -9.01 -1.49 15.07
C LEU A 164 -8.36 -0.58 14.03
N TRP A 165 -7.07 -0.30 14.20
CA TRP A 165 -6.34 0.55 13.24
C TRP A 165 -4.89 0.13 13.07
N GLN A 166 -4.27 0.57 11.97
CA GLN A 166 -2.84 0.42 11.73
C GLN A 166 -2.06 1.59 12.34
N ILE A 167 -1.01 1.27 13.10
CA ILE A 167 -0.03 2.26 13.57
C ILE A 167 0.91 2.63 12.43
N ASP A 168 1.37 1.63 11.68
CA ASP A 168 2.19 1.71 10.48
C ASP A 168 1.93 0.48 9.58
N GLU A 169 2.75 0.25 8.55
CA GLU A 169 2.58 -0.88 7.62
C GLU A 169 2.64 -2.26 8.29
N HIS A 170 3.32 -2.36 9.44
CA HIS A 170 3.62 -3.64 10.08
C HIS A 170 2.94 -3.83 11.45
N ARG A 171 2.44 -2.75 12.04
CA ARG A 171 1.89 -2.77 13.39
C ARG A 171 0.46 -2.27 13.41
N SER A 172 -0.38 -3.05 14.10
CA SER A 172 -1.77 -2.71 14.34
C SER A 172 -2.05 -2.55 15.83
N SER A 173 -3.09 -1.80 16.14
CA SER A 173 -3.58 -1.60 17.49
C SER A 173 -5.07 -1.87 17.56
N VAL A 174 -5.52 -2.35 18.70
CA VAL A 174 -6.94 -2.48 19.03
C VAL A 174 -7.23 -1.76 20.32
N GLU A 175 -8.36 -1.08 20.35
CA GLU A 175 -9.00 -0.54 21.53
C GLU A 175 -10.40 -1.16 21.65
N ALA A 176 -10.76 -1.65 22.84
CA ALA A 176 -12.04 -2.31 23.05
C ALA A 176 -12.44 -2.27 24.53
N HIS A 177 -13.76 -2.33 24.77
CA HIS A 177 -14.32 -2.61 26.08
C HIS A 177 -14.60 -4.09 26.21
N VAL A 178 -14.19 -4.68 27.33
CA VAL A 178 -14.31 -6.12 27.59
C VAL A 178 -15.01 -6.33 28.91
N VAL A 179 -16.20 -6.90 28.88
CA VAL A 179 -16.95 -7.30 30.07
C VAL A 179 -16.40 -8.64 30.56
N VAL A 180 -15.87 -8.65 31.76
CA VAL A 180 -15.15 -9.79 32.32
C VAL A 180 -15.86 -10.38 33.53
N THR A 181 -16.06 -11.71 33.51
CA THR A 181 -16.54 -12.51 34.62
C THR A 181 -15.37 -13.27 35.23
N GLY A 182 -14.83 -12.83 36.36
CA GLY A 182 -13.70 -13.51 37.00
C GLY A 182 -12.49 -12.63 37.25
N GLU A 183 -11.30 -13.24 37.26
CA GLU A 183 -10.05 -12.49 37.49
C GLU A 183 -9.61 -11.78 36.21
N ALA A 184 -9.89 -10.47 36.11
CA ALA A 184 -9.63 -9.65 34.94
C ALA A 184 -8.20 -9.77 34.42
N ARG A 185 -7.21 -9.87 35.30
CA ARG A 185 -5.80 -9.97 34.90
C ARG A 185 -5.50 -11.24 34.11
N VAL A 186 -6.13 -12.36 34.46
CA VAL A 186 -5.95 -13.65 33.79
C VAL A 186 -6.63 -13.62 32.43
N VAL A 187 -7.90 -13.17 32.40
CA VAL A 187 -8.67 -13.07 31.15
C VAL A 187 -8.00 -12.12 30.14
N LEU A 188 -7.56 -10.94 30.58
CA LEU A 188 -6.85 -10.00 29.69
C LEU A 188 -5.54 -10.56 29.16
N ALA A 189 -4.81 -11.37 29.93
CA ALA A 189 -3.58 -12.01 29.45
C ALA A 189 -3.88 -13.01 28.31
N GLN A 190 -4.98 -13.78 28.43
CA GLN A 190 -5.43 -14.70 27.40
C GLN A 190 -5.92 -13.96 26.15
N VAL A 191 -6.73 -12.90 26.31
CA VAL A 191 -7.19 -12.04 25.21
C VAL A 191 -5.98 -11.44 24.46
N LYS A 192 -4.98 -10.89 25.15
CA LYS A 192 -3.76 -10.34 24.53
C LYS A 192 -2.93 -11.42 23.83
N GLY A 193 -2.88 -12.63 24.39
CA GLY A 193 -2.26 -13.79 23.74
C GLY A 193 -2.93 -14.12 22.40
N LEU A 194 -4.26 -14.26 22.42
CA LEU A 194 -5.07 -14.51 21.22
C LEU A 194 -4.89 -13.43 20.16
N LEU A 195 -4.95 -12.15 20.53
CA LEU A 195 -4.75 -11.01 19.62
C LEU A 195 -3.39 -11.07 18.92
N LYS A 196 -2.33 -11.42 19.68
CA LYS A 196 -0.98 -11.56 19.14
C LYS A 196 -0.84 -12.77 18.21
N GLU A 197 -1.36 -13.93 18.62
CA GLU A 197 -1.17 -15.19 17.88
C GLU A 197 -2.03 -15.27 16.62
N ARG A 198 -3.31 -14.86 16.71
CA ARG A 198 -4.28 -15.00 15.61
C ARG A 198 -4.27 -13.80 14.64
N PHE A 199 -4.04 -12.58 15.16
CA PHE A 199 -4.15 -11.35 14.37
C PHE A 199 -2.86 -10.55 14.27
N SER A 200 -1.76 -10.99 14.90
CA SER A 200 -0.49 -10.27 14.98
C SER A 200 -0.62 -8.86 15.62
N ILE A 201 -1.66 -8.64 16.42
CA ILE A 201 -1.89 -7.39 17.15
C ILE A 201 -1.10 -7.42 18.45
N THR A 202 -0.03 -6.62 18.52
CA THR A 202 0.85 -6.56 19.70
C THR A 202 0.56 -5.37 20.61
N HIS A 203 -0.20 -4.39 20.12
CA HIS A 203 -0.59 -3.21 20.88
C HIS A 203 -2.10 -3.23 21.09
N SER A 204 -2.53 -3.21 22.37
CA SER A 204 -3.94 -3.21 22.70
C SER A 204 -4.21 -2.39 23.96
N THR A 205 -5.24 -1.57 23.92
CA THR A 205 -5.83 -0.89 25.07
C THR A 205 -7.19 -1.52 25.32
N LEU A 206 -7.34 -2.20 26.45
CA LEU A 206 -8.57 -2.90 26.79
C LEU A 206 -9.11 -2.31 28.09
N GLU A 207 -10.29 -1.70 28.01
CA GLU A 207 -11.04 -1.26 29.16
C GLU A 207 -11.84 -2.44 29.72
N VAL A 208 -11.72 -2.65 31.02
CA VAL A 208 -12.41 -3.77 31.71
C VAL A 208 -13.68 -3.26 32.36
N GLU A 209 -14.77 -3.89 32.03
CA GLU A 209 -16.08 -3.59 32.61
C GLU A 209 -16.58 -4.81 33.44
N ALA A 210 -17.33 -4.52 34.52
CA ALA A 210 -18.02 -5.56 35.26
C ALA A 210 -19.38 -5.87 34.61
N PRO A 211 -19.90 -7.08 34.77
CA PRO A 211 -21.23 -7.44 34.31
C PRO A 211 -22.30 -6.45 34.75
N GLY A 212 -23.12 -5.96 33.81
CA GLY A 212 -24.17 -4.98 34.08
C GLY A 212 -23.72 -3.52 34.19
N GLN A 213 -22.43 -3.23 34.03
CA GLN A 213 -21.93 -1.87 33.75
C GLN A 213 -21.97 -1.65 32.27
N GLY A 214 -23.03 -1.04 31.74
CA GLY A 214 -23.07 -0.66 30.33
C GLY A 214 -22.23 0.59 30.07
N CYS A 215 -21.83 0.80 28.81
CA CYS A 215 -21.21 2.04 28.35
C CYS A 215 -22.03 3.25 28.79
N VAL A 216 -21.37 4.31 29.27
CA VAL A 216 -22.03 5.57 29.58
C VAL A 216 -22.67 6.11 28.28
N PRO A 217 -23.98 6.42 28.26
CA PRO A 217 -24.65 6.97 27.08
C PRO A 217 -23.92 8.24 26.61
N GLY A 218 -23.44 8.22 25.36
CA GLY A 218 -22.65 9.31 24.75
C GLY A 218 -21.21 8.97 24.44
N SER A 219 -20.70 7.79 24.79
CA SER A 219 -19.38 7.28 24.38
C SER A 219 -19.40 6.57 23.02
N GLU A 220 -20.56 6.39 22.40
CA GLU A 220 -20.70 5.85 21.06
C GLU A 220 -20.27 6.93 20.04
N ALA A 221 -19.00 6.93 19.68
CA ALA A 221 -18.56 7.62 18.48
C ALA A 221 -19.11 6.86 17.27
N SER A 222 -20.03 7.51 16.57
CA SER A 222 -20.64 7.12 15.29
C SER A 222 -19.62 6.83 14.21
#